data_ee8ab15b0077c9067778a68ff4d4a6ec
#
_entry.id   ee8ab15b0077c9067778a68ff4d4a6ec
#
_cell.length_a   1.000
_cell.length_b   1.000
_cell.length_c   1.000
_cell.angle_alpha   90.00
_cell.angle_beta   90.00
_cell.angle_gamma   90.00
#
_symmetry.space_group_name_H-M   'P 1'
#
loop_
_entity.id
_entity.type
_entity.pdbx_description
1 polymer ?
#
loop_
_entity_poly.entity_id
_entity_poly.type
_entity_poly.pdbx_seq_one_letter_code
_entity_poly.pdbx_strand_id
1 'polypeptide(L)'
;MNIINHSAEELKDPTGILSGERYEVILDIEVPEDDELYREQGIYIKAIFVRDENGARIVQSTIVERNSEKYLDFELEEDEESLILSYCEENIG
;
A
#
# COMPACT_ATOMS: atom_id res chain seq x y z
N MET A 1 13.00 -3.73 -2.61
CA MET A 1 11.94 -3.31 -1.67
C MET A 1 11.34 -4.56 -1.02
N ASN A 2 11.34 -4.58 0.28
CA ASN A 2 10.76 -5.68 1.06
C ASN A 2 9.62 -5.17 1.92
N ILE A 3 8.51 -5.90 1.93
CA ILE A 3 7.39 -5.62 2.83
C ILE A 3 7.63 -6.42 4.11
N ILE A 4 7.83 -5.72 5.22
CA ILE A 4 8.20 -6.37 6.49
C ILE A 4 7.03 -6.48 7.47
N ASN A 5 5.98 -5.73 7.26
CA ASN A 5 4.80 -5.79 8.10
C ASN A 5 3.63 -5.09 7.39
N HIS A 6 2.43 -5.33 7.85
CA HIS A 6 1.25 -4.66 7.29
C HIS A 6 0.15 -4.51 8.33
N SER A 7 -0.74 -3.56 8.07
CA SER A 7 -2.04 -3.47 8.74
C SER A 7 -3.07 -3.08 7.68
N ALA A 8 -4.31 -3.44 7.91
CA ALA A 8 -5.38 -3.17 6.96
C ALA A 8 -6.66 -2.85 7.72
N GLU A 9 -7.40 -1.89 7.20
CA GLU A 9 -8.70 -1.50 7.74
C GLU A 9 -9.71 -1.50 6.61
N GLU A 10 -10.80 -2.22 6.77
CA GLU A 10 -11.86 -2.24 5.77
C GLU A 10 -12.57 -0.89 5.75
N LEU A 11 -12.70 -0.32 4.56
CA LEU A 11 -13.42 0.93 4.34
C LEU A 11 -14.82 0.58 3.86
N LYS A 12 -15.80 0.83 4.72
CA LYS A 12 -17.20 0.51 4.39
C LYS A 12 -17.89 1.71 3.76
N ASP A 13 -18.67 1.42 2.73
CA ASP A 13 -19.52 2.42 2.10
C ASP A 13 -20.90 2.38 2.75
N PRO A 14 -21.26 3.36 3.58
CA PRO A 14 -22.57 3.35 4.26
C PRO A 14 -23.74 3.54 3.29
N THR A 15 -23.49 4.02 2.08
CA THR A 15 -24.55 4.22 1.07
C THR A 15 -24.79 2.99 0.24
N GLY A 16 -23.86 2.02 0.23
CA GLY A 16 -23.96 0.82 -0.58
C GLY A 16 -23.78 1.05 -2.07
N ILE A 17 -23.29 2.20 -2.48
CA ILE A 17 -23.09 2.54 -3.89
C ILE A 17 -21.87 1.83 -4.47
N LEU A 18 -20.81 1.70 -3.68
CA LEU A 18 -19.57 1.05 -4.12
C LEU A 18 -19.70 -0.45 -3.95
N SER A 19 -19.44 -1.19 -5.02
CA SER A 19 -19.45 -2.66 -4.96
C SER A 19 -18.08 -3.18 -4.52
N GLY A 20 -18.07 -4.39 -3.94
CA GLY A 20 -16.85 -5.05 -3.53
C GLY A 20 -16.32 -4.59 -2.18
N GLU A 21 -15.10 -5.01 -1.89
CA GLU A 21 -14.42 -4.71 -0.64
C GLU A 21 -13.30 -3.71 -0.88
N ARG A 22 -13.16 -2.73 0.01
CA ARG A 22 -12.10 -1.74 0.00
C ARG A 22 -11.35 -1.77 1.31
N TYR A 23 -10.04 -1.66 1.24
CA TYR A 23 -9.18 -1.65 2.42
C TYR A 23 -8.16 -0.54 2.30
N GLU A 24 -7.95 0.19 3.40
CA GLU A 24 -6.77 1.04 3.54
C GLU A 24 -5.68 0.17 4.13
N VAL A 25 -4.59 0.03 3.41
CA VAL A 25 -3.49 -0.86 3.78
C VAL A 25 -2.25 -0.03 4.05
N ILE A 26 -1.60 -0.30 5.18
CA ILE A 26 -0.32 0.30 5.53
C ILE A 26 0.71 -0.80 5.44
N LEU A 27 1.72 -0.60 4.61
CA LEU A 27 2.79 -1.57 4.38
C LEU A 27 4.11 -1.00 4.85
N ASP A 28 4.70 -1.59 5.87
CA ASP A 28 6.02 -1.20 6.33
C ASP A 28 7.06 -1.75 5.35
N ILE A 29 7.90 -0.87 4.84
CA ILE A 29 8.81 -1.18 3.74
C ILE A 29 10.25 -1.02 4.22
N GLU A 30 11.09 -1.97 3.80
CA GLU A 30 12.53 -1.91 4.00
C GLU A 30 13.20 -1.78 2.64
N VAL A 31 14.11 -0.83 2.51
CA VAL A 31 14.91 -0.64 1.31
C VAL A 31 16.39 -0.54 1.69
N PRO A 32 17.32 -0.85 0.76
CA PRO A 32 18.75 -0.70 1.02
C PRO A 32 19.14 0.75 1.30
N GLU A 33 20.21 0.94 2.05
CA GLU A 33 20.70 2.29 2.40
C GLU A 33 21.05 3.14 1.20
N ASP A 34 21.43 2.55 0.10
CA ASP A 34 21.79 3.26 -1.14
C ASP A 34 20.59 3.54 -2.06
N ASP A 35 19.40 3.12 -1.64
CA ASP A 35 18.17 3.42 -2.39
C ASP A 35 17.74 4.86 -2.10
N GLU A 36 17.28 5.57 -3.11
CA GLU A 36 16.82 6.96 -2.94
C GLU A 36 15.61 7.09 -2.02
N LEU A 37 14.87 6.00 -1.80
CA LEU A 37 13.74 5.97 -0.88
C LEU A 37 14.17 5.73 0.57
N TYR A 38 15.45 5.42 0.80
CA TYR A 38 15.93 5.12 2.14
C TYR A 38 15.76 6.31 3.09
N ARG A 39 15.25 6.03 4.29
CA ARG A 39 15.17 6.98 5.40
C ARG A 39 15.51 6.24 6.68
N GLU A 40 16.25 6.89 7.58
CA GLU A 40 16.68 6.26 8.84
C GLU A 40 15.53 5.73 9.68
N GLN A 41 14.43 6.44 9.70
CA GLN A 41 13.25 6.07 10.47
C GLN A 41 12.32 5.12 9.70
N GLY A 42 12.68 4.82 8.46
CA GLY A 42 11.90 3.94 7.60
C GLY A 42 10.82 4.67 6.82
N ILE A 43 10.21 3.91 5.93
CA ILE A 43 9.09 4.39 5.11
C ILE A 43 7.96 3.38 5.18
N TYR A 44 6.77 3.83 4.84
CA TYR A 44 5.66 2.93 4.63
C TYR A 44 4.87 3.36 3.39
N ILE A 45 4.11 2.43 2.85
CA ILE A 45 3.21 2.70 1.73
C ILE A 45 1.80 2.64 2.26
N LYS A 46 1.03 3.69 1.98
CA LYS A 46 -0.40 3.73 2.26
C LYS A 46 -1.10 3.50 0.94
N ALA A 47 -1.86 2.42 0.86
CA ALA A 47 -2.51 2.01 -0.38
C ALA A 47 -3.99 1.74 -0.17
N ILE A 48 -4.77 1.93 -1.22
CA ILE A 48 -6.18 1.53 -1.24
C ILE A 48 -6.28 0.29 -2.11
N PHE A 49 -6.62 -0.83 -1.50
CA PHE A 49 -6.78 -2.12 -2.14
C PHE A 49 -8.26 -2.41 -2.32
N VAL A 50 -8.65 -2.75 -3.54
CA VAL A 50 -10.04 -3.04 -3.89
C VAL A 50 -10.13 -4.45 -4.44
N ARG A 51 -11.09 -5.20 -3.94
CA ARG A 51 -11.42 -6.53 -4.45
C ARG A 51 -12.90 -6.57 -4.75
N ASP A 52 -13.25 -6.86 -5.99
CA ASP A 52 -14.65 -6.98 -6.44
C ASP A 52 -14.77 -8.15 -7.42
N GLU A 53 -15.92 -8.29 -8.05
CA GLU A 53 -16.17 -9.37 -9.00
C GLU A 53 -15.28 -9.34 -10.23
N ASN A 54 -14.68 -8.18 -10.52
CA ASN A 54 -13.75 -8.01 -11.64
C ASN A 54 -12.29 -8.28 -11.26
N GLY A 55 -12.04 -8.63 -10.01
CA GLY A 55 -10.72 -8.95 -9.52
C GLY A 55 -10.24 -7.98 -8.44
N ALA A 56 -8.93 -7.96 -8.22
CA ALA A 56 -8.30 -7.15 -7.19
C ALA A 56 -7.36 -6.15 -7.84
N ARG A 57 -7.25 -4.96 -7.24
CA ARG A 57 -6.37 -3.91 -7.73
C ARG A 57 -6.02 -2.90 -6.66
N ILE A 58 -4.93 -2.20 -6.87
CA ILE A 58 -4.55 -1.04 -6.05
C ILE A 58 -5.00 0.21 -6.81
N VAL A 59 -5.88 0.99 -6.21
CA VAL A 59 -6.42 2.19 -6.87
C VAL A 59 -5.69 3.45 -6.48
N GLN A 60 -4.94 3.41 -5.39
CA GLN A 60 -4.14 4.55 -4.94
C GLN A 60 -2.98 4.02 -4.09
N SER A 61 -1.81 4.63 -4.21
CA SER A 61 -0.68 4.33 -3.36
C SER A 61 0.14 5.59 -3.11
N THR A 62 0.66 5.73 -1.91
CA THR A 62 1.46 6.87 -1.50
C THR A 62 2.60 6.37 -0.62
N ILE A 63 3.80 6.86 -0.86
CA ILE A 63 4.97 6.55 -0.04
C ILE A 63 5.10 7.65 1.02
N VAL A 64 5.24 7.25 2.27
CA VAL A 64 5.27 8.19 3.39
C VAL A 64 6.53 7.96 4.21
N GLU A 65 7.22 9.04 4.55
CA GLU A 65 8.36 8.99 5.48
C GLU A 65 7.82 8.88 6.90
N ARG A 66 8.26 7.84 7.60
CA ARG A 66 7.72 7.49 8.92
C ARG A 66 7.98 8.57 9.98
N ASN A 67 9.15 9.17 9.96
CA ASN A 67 9.53 10.15 10.98
C ASN A 67 8.70 11.44 10.92
N SER A 68 8.57 12.01 9.74
CA SER A 68 7.87 13.28 9.53
C SER A 68 6.44 13.13 9.04
N GLU A 69 6.07 11.94 8.64
CA GLU A 69 4.81 11.61 7.98
C GLU A 69 4.57 12.41 6.71
N LYS A 70 5.65 12.85 6.08
CA LYS A 70 5.58 13.56 4.81
C LYS A 70 5.43 12.56 3.67
N TYR A 71 4.61 12.92 2.71
CA TYR A 71 4.49 12.15 1.48
C TYR A 71 5.72 12.38 0.62
N LEU A 72 6.32 11.29 0.17
CA LEU A 72 7.47 11.36 -0.71
C LEU A 72 6.98 11.37 -2.16
N ASP A 73 7.51 12.29 -2.94
CA ASP A 73 7.09 12.48 -4.34
C ASP A 73 7.81 11.50 -5.26
N PHE A 74 7.61 10.21 -4.99
CA PHE A 74 8.13 9.13 -5.83
C PHE A 74 6.96 8.24 -6.23
N GLU A 75 6.97 7.81 -7.48
CA GLU A 75 5.98 6.85 -7.96
C GLU A 75 6.56 5.44 -7.88
N LEU A 76 5.70 4.48 -7.59
CA LEU A 76 6.09 3.07 -7.61
C LEU A 76 6.28 2.61 -9.05
N GLU A 77 7.30 1.80 -9.27
CA GLU A 77 7.50 1.15 -10.56
C GLU A 77 6.51 0.01 -10.72
N GLU A 78 6.30 -0.43 -11.94
CA GLU A 78 5.32 -1.45 -12.27
C GLU A 78 5.53 -2.76 -11.51
N ASP A 79 6.77 -3.18 -11.35
CA ASP A 79 7.10 -4.39 -10.59
C ASP A 79 6.85 -4.22 -9.09
N GLU A 80 7.02 -3.01 -8.58
CA GLU A 80 6.71 -2.69 -7.18
C GLU A 80 5.21 -2.71 -6.94
N GLU A 81 4.44 -2.15 -7.85
CA GLU A 81 2.98 -2.20 -7.77
C GLU A 81 2.46 -3.64 -7.80
N SER A 82 3.06 -4.47 -8.67
CA SER A 82 2.70 -5.88 -8.76
C SER A 82 3.01 -6.63 -7.47
N LEU A 83 4.14 -6.32 -6.85
CA LEU A 83 4.52 -6.91 -5.57
C LEU A 83 3.50 -6.57 -4.48
N ILE A 84 3.11 -5.30 -4.41
CA ILE A 84 2.13 -4.83 -3.42
C ILE A 84 0.78 -5.50 -3.66
N LEU A 85 0.33 -5.57 -4.89
CA LEU A 85 -0.94 -6.19 -5.22
C LEU A 85 -0.95 -7.66 -4.83
N SER A 86 0.09 -8.41 -5.19
CA SER A 86 0.21 -9.83 -4.83
C SER A 86 0.21 -10.03 -3.33
N TYR A 87 0.95 -9.17 -2.60
CA TYR A 87 0.99 -9.23 -1.15
C TYR A 87 -0.39 -9.02 -0.54
N CYS A 88 -1.11 -8.02 -1.02
CA CYS A 88 -2.46 -7.74 -0.53
C CYS A 88 -3.42 -8.88 -0.81
N GLU A 89 -3.35 -9.46 -2.01
CA GLU A 89 -4.20 -10.60 -2.35
C GLU A 89 -3.96 -11.81 -1.44
N GLU A 90 -2.73 -12.02 -1.02
CA GLU A 90 -2.35 -13.14 -0.15
C GLU A 90 -2.65 -12.91 1.32
N ASN A 91 -2.62 -11.65 1.77
CA ASN A 91 -2.64 -11.33 3.19
C ASN A 91 -3.87 -10.54 3.67
N ILE A 92 -4.64 -9.96 2.76
CA ILE A 92 -5.79 -9.12 3.09
C ILE A 92 -7.08 -9.81 2.66
N GLY A 93 -8.04 -9.80 3.54
CA GLY A 93 -9.34 -10.38 3.29
C GLY A 93 -9.45 -11.79 3.69
#